data_f644f9f0c5cbf4335e7fa9ee7b4e5145
#
_entry.id   f644f9f0c5cbf4335e7fa9ee7b4e5145
#
_cell.length_a   1.000
_cell.length_b   1.000
_cell.length_c   1.000
_cell.angle_alpha   90.00
_cell.angle_beta   90.00
_cell.angle_gamma   90.00
#
_symmetry.space_group_name_H-M   'P 1'
#
loop_
_entity.id
_entity.type
_entity.pdbx_description
1 polymer ?
#
loop_
_entity_poly.entity_id
_entity_poly.type
_entity_poly.pdbx_seq_one_letter_code
_entity_poly.pdbx_strand_id
1 'polypeptide(L)'
;QAFLKDNDDRDYLISATDMTSELSGKSGTKMAGPYEYVGPSYWYLPEAPGGSFGFNTETGVGAQLPVKESLEKMLGQQLFPIDNRWDPFCTVSASAMNSLKQLNEVIHYRFGDANDIDTYLRRADLLNYESTKAMFESFRARWPHTTGIIQWMLNGARPGIYWQLYDYYKQPNAAYYGVKKANASVQLIYDYDKHAVFAVNETLQPAELKASMQLI
;
A
#
# COMPACT_ATOMS: atom_id res chain seq x y z
N GLN A 1 -0.81 -31.88 -7.46
CA GLN A 1 -0.81 -31.88 -5.98
C GLN A 1 -0.19 -33.19 -5.46
N ALA A 2 -0.68 -34.38 -5.85
CA ALA A 2 -0.10 -35.66 -5.43
C ALA A 2 1.40 -35.76 -5.73
N PHE A 3 1.82 -35.41 -6.96
CA PHE A 3 3.24 -35.42 -7.37
C PHE A 3 4.13 -34.54 -6.48
N LEU A 4 3.64 -33.37 -6.06
CA LEU A 4 4.39 -32.47 -5.16
C LEU A 4 4.50 -33.05 -3.77
N LYS A 5 3.44 -33.62 -3.22
CA LYS A 5 3.45 -34.28 -1.89
C LYS A 5 4.43 -35.47 -1.82
N ASP A 6 4.62 -36.15 -2.93
CA ASP A 6 5.53 -37.31 -3.01
C ASP A 6 7.01 -36.91 -3.19
N ASN A 7 7.29 -35.67 -3.62
CA ASN A 7 8.63 -35.21 -4.00
C ASN A 7 9.11 -33.95 -3.26
N ASP A 8 8.28 -33.36 -2.42
CA ASP A 8 8.59 -32.12 -1.69
C ASP A 8 7.86 -32.14 -0.33
N ASP A 9 8.58 -31.87 0.74
CA ASP A 9 8.06 -31.80 2.10
C ASP A 9 7.52 -30.42 2.48
N ARG A 10 7.60 -29.45 1.56
CA ARG A 10 7.04 -28.11 1.77
C ARG A 10 5.52 -28.12 1.58
N ASP A 11 4.86 -27.29 2.36
CA ASP A 11 3.41 -27.09 2.21
C ASP A 11 3.05 -26.51 0.83
N TYR A 12 2.06 -27.11 0.21
CA TYR A 12 1.53 -26.66 -1.07
C TYR A 12 0.17 -25.99 -0.87
N LEU A 13 0.13 -24.67 -1.08
CA LEU A 13 -1.11 -23.90 -1.11
C LEU A 13 -1.71 -23.94 -2.51
N ILE A 14 -2.92 -24.47 -2.61
CA ILE A 14 -3.61 -24.66 -3.91
C ILE A 14 -4.15 -23.35 -4.50
N SER A 15 -4.20 -22.28 -3.72
CA SER A 15 -4.77 -20.99 -4.10
C SER A 15 -4.02 -19.85 -3.42
N ALA A 16 -3.92 -18.72 -4.11
CA ALA A 16 -3.43 -17.47 -3.53
C ALA A 16 -4.35 -16.92 -2.43
N THR A 17 -5.59 -17.41 -2.39
CA THR A 17 -6.61 -17.04 -1.41
C THR A 17 -7.13 -18.29 -0.72
N ASP A 18 -6.38 -18.80 0.22
CA ASP A 18 -6.81 -19.90 1.09
C ASP A 18 -6.82 -19.37 2.53
N MET A 19 -8.00 -18.95 2.95
CA MET A 19 -8.18 -18.28 4.25
C MET A 19 -7.95 -19.22 5.44
N THR A 20 -7.91 -20.53 5.22
CA THR A 20 -7.59 -21.53 6.24
C THR A 20 -6.61 -22.53 5.67
N SER A 21 -5.38 -22.50 6.10
CA SER A 21 -4.37 -23.49 5.70
C SER A 21 -3.72 -24.13 6.94
N GLU A 22 -3.14 -25.31 6.73
CA GLU A 22 -2.35 -25.97 7.77
C GLU A 22 -1.15 -25.11 8.20
N LEU A 23 -0.59 -24.35 7.23
CA LEU A 23 0.57 -23.49 7.46
C LEU A 23 0.25 -22.26 8.33
N SER A 24 -0.87 -21.60 8.11
CA SER A 24 -1.21 -20.33 8.76
C SER A 24 -2.51 -20.36 9.57
N GLY A 25 -3.11 -21.53 9.73
CA GLY A 25 -4.34 -21.70 10.51
C GLY A 25 -5.49 -20.85 9.96
N LYS A 26 -6.24 -20.23 10.85
CA LYS A 26 -7.39 -19.39 10.45
C LYS A 26 -7.00 -18.10 9.75
N SER A 27 -5.74 -17.66 9.87
CA SER A 27 -5.29 -16.45 9.19
C SER A 27 -4.89 -16.68 7.74
N GLY A 28 -4.53 -17.91 7.36
CA GLY A 28 -4.33 -18.36 6.00
C GLY A 28 -3.54 -17.46 5.08
N THR A 29 -3.73 -17.69 3.79
CA THR A 29 -3.31 -16.78 2.73
C THR A 29 -4.51 -16.03 2.19
N LYS A 30 -4.33 -14.78 1.82
CA LYS A 30 -5.36 -13.95 1.21
C LYS A 30 -4.80 -13.13 0.05
N MET A 31 -5.61 -12.88 -0.94
CA MET A 31 -5.38 -11.92 -1.99
C MET A 31 -6.43 -10.83 -1.84
N ALA A 32 -6.12 -9.84 -1.04
CA ALA A 32 -7.09 -8.82 -0.65
C ALA A 32 -6.39 -7.46 -0.52
N GLY A 33 -6.49 -6.70 -1.56
CA GLY A 33 -6.16 -5.29 -1.52
C GLY A 33 -7.43 -4.47 -1.61
N PRO A 34 -7.47 -3.21 -1.18
CA PRO A 34 -8.54 -2.33 -1.60
C PRO A 34 -8.38 -1.91 -3.06
N TYR A 35 -7.14 -1.82 -3.57
CA TYR A 35 -6.78 -1.29 -4.89
C TYR A 35 -7.31 0.13 -5.15
N GLU A 36 -7.80 0.76 -4.12
CA GLU A 36 -8.28 2.13 -4.05
C GLU A 36 -7.67 2.81 -2.83
N TYR A 37 -7.85 4.11 -2.67
CA TYR A 37 -7.32 4.80 -1.52
C TYR A 37 -8.04 4.37 -0.23
N VAL A 38 -7.25 4.01 0.77
CA VAL A 38 -7.68 3.83 2.15
C VAL A 38 -6.73 4.56 3.09
N GLY A 39 -7.24 5.06 4.20
CA GLY A 39 -6.41 5.74 5.21
C GLY A 39 -5.55 4.75 6.01
N PRO A 40 -4.52 5.26 6.73
CA PRO A 40 -3.60 4.43 7.49
C PRO A 40 -4.26 3.47 8.48
N SER A 41 -5.35 3.88 9.15
CA SER A 41 -6.05 3.05 10.13
C SER A 41 -6.67 1.78 9.54
N TYR A 42 -7.06 1.79 8.25
CA TYR A 42 -7.64 0.63 7.57
C TYR A 42 -6.79 -0.63 7.73
N TRP A 43 -5.48 -0.49 7.63
CA TRP A 43 -4.54 -1.60 7.65
C TRP A 43 -4.44 -2.30 9.01
N TYR A 44 -4.88 -1.61 10.06
CA TYR A 44 -4.86 -2.13 11.43
C TYR A 44 -6.20 -2.74 11.86
N LEU A 45 -7.26 -2.59 11.07
CA LEU A 45 -8.57 -3.17 11.37
C LEU A 45 -8.56 -4.68 11.09
N PRO A 46 -8.85 -5.53 12.09
CA PRO A 46 -8.80 -6.99 11.92
C PRO A 46 -9.92 -7.52 11.01
N GLU A 47 -11.02 -6.79 10.87
CA GLU A 47 -12.16 -7.11 10.01
C GLU A 47 -11.98 -6.63 8.57
N ALA A 48 -11.04 -5.73 8.30
CA ALA A 48 -10.79 -5.25 6.95
C ALA A 48 -10.17 -6.36 6.09
N PRO A 49 -10.67 -6.61 4.86
CA PRO A 49 -10.11 -7.68 4.02
C PRO A 49 -8.61 -7.57 3.78
N GLY A 50 -8.09 -6.33 3.58
CA GLY A 50 -6.66 -6.05 3.44
C GLY A 50 -5.91 -5.92 4.78
N GLY A 51 -6.61 -5.93 5.91
CA GLY A 51 -6.03 -5.71 7.23
C GLY A 51 -4.89 -6.66 7.59
N SER A 52 -4.12 -6.33 8.61
CA SER A 52 -2.87 -7.01 8.95
C SER A 52 -3.10 -8.34 9.70
N PHE A 53 -3.42 -9.39 8.95
CA PHE A 53 -3.47 -10.77 9.43
C PHE A 53 -3.04 -11.74 8.32
N GLY A 54 -2.51 -12.90 8.69
CA GLY A 54 -2.08 -13.94 7.75
C GLY A 54 -0.99 -13.49 6.78
N PHE A 55 -0.96 -14.13 5.63
CA PHE A 55 -0.10 -13.78 4.50
C PHE A 55 -0.93 -13.17 3.39
N ASN A 56 -0.69 -11.91 3.04
CA ASN A 56 -1.37 -11.26 1.92
C ASN A 56 -0.54 -11.41 0.64
N THR A 57 -0.98 -12.30 -0.25
CA THR A 57 -0.27 -12.67 -1.46
C THR A 57 -0.32 -11.58 -2.52
N GLU A 58 -1.29 -10.66 -2.42
CA GLU A 58 -1.44 -9.54 -3.33
C GLU A 58 -2.26 -8.44 -2.67
N THR A 59 -1.67 -7.28 -2.52
CA THR A 59 -2.35 -6.11 -1.96
C THR A 59 -1.76 -4.82 -2.54
N GLY A 60 -2.53 -3.77 -2.55
CA GLY A 60 -2.07 -2.46 -2.98
C GLY A 60 -3.07 -1.38 -2.64
N VAL A 61 -2.57 -0.18 -2.41
CA VAL A 61 -3.36 1.04 -2.26
C VAL A 61 -3.23 1.88 -3.54
N GLY A 62 -4.34 2.33 -4.08
CA GLY A 62 -4.40 3.22 -5.26
C GLY A 62 -5.03 4.56 -4.88
N ALA A 63 -5.15 5.55 -5.74
CA ALA A 63 -4.40 5.68 -6.98
C ALA A 63 -3.02 6.28 -6.68
N GLN A 64 -1.95 5.61 -7.10
CA GLN A 64 -0.59 6.12 -6.90
C GLN A 64 -0.23 7.02 -8.08
N LEU A 65 -0.08 8.31 -7.82
CA LEU A 65 0.22 9.27 -8.88
C LEU A 65 1.68 9.15 -9.33
N PRO A 66 1.94 9.16 -10.65
CA PRO A 66 3.27 9.39 -11.21
C PRO A 66 3.82 10.77 -10.80
N VAL A 67 5.13 10.92 -10.85
CA VAL A 67 5.76 12.24 -10.68
C VAL A 67 5.32 13.20 -11.78
N LYS A 68 5.42 14.50 -11.53
CA LYS A 68 4.93 15.56 -12.43
C LYS A 68 5.45 15.41 -13.86
N GLU A 69 6.76 15.14 -14.00
CA GLU A 69 7.40 14.99 -15.31
C GLU A 69 6.86 13.78 -16.10
N SER A 70 6.45 12.75 -15.41
CA SER A 70 5.80 11.58 -16.00
C SER A 70 4.36 11.87 -16.40
N LEU A 71 3.64 12.62 -15.58
CA LEU A 71 2.28 13.09 -15.90
C LEU A 71 2.30 14.02 -17.12
N GLU A 72 3.29 14.90 -17.27
CA GLU A 72 3.47 15.74 -18.44
C GLU A 72 3.68 14.91 -19.73
N LYS A 73 4.39 13.79 -19.65
CA LYS A 73 4.51 12.86 -20.79
C LYS A 73 3.21 12.15 -21.13
N MET A 74 2.35 11.93 -20.13
CA MET A 74 1.07 11.24 -20.29
C MET A 74 -0.04 12.17 -20.81
N LEU A 75 -0.13 13.37 -20.25
CA LEU A 75 -1.25 14.28 -20.38
C LEU A 75 -0.91 15.57 -21.14
N GLY A 76 0.38 15.82 -21.39
CA GLY A 76 0.87 17.11 -21.91
C GLY A 76 1.10 18.13 -20.79
N GLN A 77 1.48 19.34 -21.16
CA GLN A 77 1.89 20.38 -20.21
C GLN A 77 0.75 20.92 -19.32
N GLN A 78 -0.49 20.81 -19.78
CA GLN A 78 -1.63 21.32 -19.02
C GLN A 78 -2.21 20.21 -18.13
N LEU A 79 -1.64 20.05 -16.94
CA LEU A 79 -2.04 19.01 -15.98
C LEU A 79 -3.28 19.40 -15.14
N PHE A 80 -3.54 20.68 -14.94
CA PHE A 80 -4.63 21.17 -14.11
C PHE A 80 -5.69 21.91 -14.96
N PRO A 81 -6.99 21.81 -14.62
CA PRO A 81 -7.60 21.07 -13.54
C PRO A 81 -7.54 19.55 -13.73
N ILE A 82 -7.82 18.78 -12.66
CA ILE A 82 -7.98 17.33 -12.71
C ILE A 82 -9.37 17.05 -13.30
N ASP A 83 -9.39 16.69 -14.56
CA ASP A 83 -10.62 16.51 -15.35
C ASP A 83 -10.61 15.18 -16.14
N ASN A 84 -11.54 15.00 -17.05
CA ASN A 84 -11.72 13.78 -17.83
C ASN A 84 -10.53 13.39 -18.72
N ARG A 85 -9.54 14.26 -18.93
CA ARG A 85 -8.29 13.93 -19.62
C ARG A 85 -7.46 12.91 -18.84
N TRP A 86 -7.67 12.82 -17.53
CA TRP A 86 -7.00 11.88 -16.66
C TRP A 86 -7.61 10.47 -16.72
N ASP A 87 -8.90 10.35 -17.07
CA ASP A 87 -9.65 9.09 -17.06
C ASP A 87 -8.99 7.95 -17.86
N PRO A 88 -8.43 8.17 -19.07
CA PRO A 88 -7.79 7.10 -19.84
C PRO A 88 -6.58 6.48 -19.15
N PHE A 89 -5.98 7.18 -18.20
CA PHE A 89 -4.81 6.72 -17.43
C PHE A 89 -5.20 6.08 -16.11
N CYS A 90 -6.42 6.27 -15.66
CA CYS A 90 -6.97 5.57 -14.50
C CYS A 90 -7.47 4.18 -14.91
N THR A 91 -7.44 3.23 -14.00
CA THR A 91 -8.07 1.94 -14.25
C THR A 91 -9.58 2.10 -14.06
N VAL A 92 -10.27 2.38 -15.13
CA VAL A 92 -11.73 2.41 -15.14
C VAL A 92 -12.21 0.98 -15.34
N SER A 93 -12.43 0.27 -14.25
CA SER A 93 -13.22 -0.96 -14.28
C SER A 93 -14.64 -0.69 -13.77
N ALA A 94 -15.56 -1.60 -14.03
CA ALA A 94 -16.91 -1.54 -13.49
C ALA A 94 -16.94 -1.49 -11.95
N SER A 95 -15.85 -1.89 -11.30
CA SER A 95 -15.66 -1.84 -9.85
C SER A 95 -15.08 -0.50 -9.34
N ALA A 96 -14.87 0.47 -10.21
CA ALA A 96 -14.25 1.76 -9.87
C ALA A 96 -12.86 1.64 -9.21
N MET A 97 -12.19 0.49 -9.33
CA MET A 97 -10.85 0.30 -8.82
C MET A 97 -9.89 1.31 -9.47
N ASN A 98 -9.06 1.93 -8.66
CA ASN A 98 -8.06 2.90 -9.06
C ASN A 98 -8.64 4.17 -9.74
N SER A 99 -9.82 4.59 -9.35
CA SER A 99 -10.33 5.90 -9.73
C SER A 99 -9.71 6.98 -8.84
N LEU A 100 -9.55 8.18 -9.38
CA LEU A 100 -9.11 9.34 -8.58
C LEU A 100 -10.21 9.83 -7.62
N LYS A 101 -11.44 9.35 -7.75
CA LYS A 101 -12.59 9.86 -7.01
C LYS A 101 -12.35 9.84 -5.49
N GLN A 102 -12.03 8.69 -4.93
CA GLN A 102 -11.82 8.57 -3.49
C GLN A 102 -10.62 9.37 -3.01
N LEU A 103 -9.52 9.37 -3.77
CA LEU A 103 -8.36 10.17 -3.45
C LEU A 103 -8.72 11.67 -3.44
N ASN A 104 -9.45 12.14 -4.43
CA ASN A 104 -9.91 13.53 -4.55
C ASN A 104 -10.85 13.92 -3.40
N GLU A 105 -11.79 13.06 -3.04
CA GLU A 105 -12.69 13.28 -1.91
C GLU A 105 -11.92 13.44 -0.59
N VAL A 106 -10.90 12.61 -0.37
CA VAL A 106 -10.06 12.69 0.83
C VAL A 106 -9.15 13.92 0.80
N ILE A 107 -8.59 14.28 -0.35
CA ILE A 107 -7.82 15.52 -0.50
C ILE A 107 -8.70 16.71 -0.12
N HIS A 108 -9.90 16.80 -0.70
CA HIS A 108 -10.85 17.86 -0.40
C HIS A 108 -11.20 17.90 1.10
N TYR A 109 -11.54 16.77 1.69
CA TYR A 109 -11.94 16.68 3.09
C TYR A 109 -10.81 17.09 4.07
N ARG A 110 -9.57 16.64 3.82
CA ARG A 110 -8.44 16.88 4.75
C ARG A 110 -7.76 18.22 4.54
N PHE A 111 -7.74 18.73 3.33
CA PHE A 111 -6.90 19.88 2.95
C PHE A 111 -7.64 20.99 2.21
N GLY A 112 -8.93 20.78 1.88
CA GLY A 112 -9.67 21.66 0.98
C GLY A 112 -9.27 21.48 -0.49
N ASP A 113 -9.81 22.35 -1.36
CA ASP A 113 -9.53 22.29 -2.80
C ASP A 113 -8.09 22.70 -3.13
N ALA A 114 -7.49 22.02 -4.08
CA ALA A 114 -6.22 22.45 -4.67
C ALA A 114 -6.51 23.47 -5.79
N ASN A 115 -5.70 24.50 -5.86
CA ASN A 115 -5.83 25.55 -6.88
C ASN A 115 -4.80 25.44 -8.00
N ASP A 116 -3.87 24.50 -7.87
CA ASP A 116 -2.80 24.22 -8.83
C ASP A 116 -2.34 22.77 -8.74
N ILE A 117 -1.60 22.32 -9.76
CA ILE A 117 -1.13 20.94 -9.87
C ILE A 117 -0.11 20.60 -8.77
N ASP A 118 0.78 21.50 -8.41
CA ASP A 118 1.83 21.22 -7.43
C ASP A 118 1.24 21.03 -6.03
N THR A 119 0.23 21.82 -5.69
CA THR A 119 -0.53 21.65 -4.44
C THR A 119 -1.31 20.34 -4.43
N TYR A 120 -1.95 20.00 -5.54
CA TYR A 120 -2.67 18.73 -5.68
C TYR A 120 -1.73 17.54 -5.50
N LEU A 121 -0.62 17.50 -6.22
CA LEU A 121 0.35 16.40 -6.16
C LEU A 121 0.95 16.24 -4.77
N ARG A 122 1.36 17.34 -4.12
CA ARG A 122 1.89 17.26 -2.74
C ARG A 122 0.90 16.62 -1.76
N ARG A 123 -0.39 16.95 -1.87
CA ARG A 123 -1.44 16.38 -1.02
C ARG A 123 -1.68 14.91 -1.32
N ALA A 124 -1.76 14.55 -2.59
CA ALA A 124 -1.92 13.18 -3.04
C ALA A 124 -0.72 12.31 -2.62
N ASP A 125 0.50 12.82 -2.78
CA ASP A 125 1.72 12.14 -2.39
C ASP A 125 1.77 11.88 -0.87
N LEU A 126 1.36 12.86 -0.06
CA LEU A 126 1.28 12.66 1.38
C LEU A 126 0.31 11.53 1.74
N LEU A 127 -0.89 11.53 1.16
CA LEU A 127 -1.88 10.48 1.39
C LEU A 127 -1.38 9.11 0.96
N ASN A 128 -0.78 9.04 -0.22
CA ASN A 128 -0.25 7.80 -0.77
C ASN A 128 0.95 7.27 0.03
N TYR A 129 1.84 8.15 0.45
CA TYR A 129 2.96 7.81 1.32
C TYR A 129 2.49 7.23 2.66
N GLU A 130 1.59 7.94 3.36
CA GLU A 130 1.15 7.52 4.70
C GLU A 130 0.36 6.22 4.67
N SER A 131 -0.54 6.02 3.69
CA SER A 131 -1.32 4.80 3.57
C SER A 131 -0.46 3.60 3.21
N THR A 132 0.44 3.74 2.23
CA THR A 132 1.31 2.64 1.81
C THR A 132 2.34 2.29 2.90
N LYS A 133 2.84 3.29 3.61
CA LYS A 133 3.71 3.08 4.77
C LYS A 133 2.98 2.26 5.84
N ALA A 134 1.76 2.66 6.21
CA ALA A 134 0.95 1.98 7.20
C ALA A 134 0.59 0.54 6.79
N MET A 135 0.37 0.28 5.49
CA MET A 135 0.14 -1.05 4.94
C MET A 135 1.26 -2.02 5.35
N PHE A 136 2.52 -1.66 5.14
CA PHE A 136 3.65 -2.51 5.51
C PHE A 136 3.91 -2.51 7.01
N GLU A 137 3.82 -1.36 7.66
CA GLU A 137 4.06 -1.25 9.11
C GLU A 137 3.09 -2.08 9.93
N SER A 138 1.80 -2.12 9.55
CA SER A 138 0.79 -2.90 10.28
C SER A 138 1.10 -4.39 10.27
N PHE A 139 1.57 -4.94 9.14
CA PHE A 139 1.98 -6.33 9.06
C PHE A 139 3.20 -6.61 9.94
N ARG A 140 4.17 -5.71 9.97
CA ARG A 140 5.36 -5.86 10.82
C ARG A 140 5.05 -5.74 12.32
N ALA A 141 4.18 -4.80 12.69
CA ALA A 141 3.79 -4.60 14.09
C ALA A 141 2.98 -5.77 14.67
N ARG A 142 2.34 -6.56 13.80
CA ARG A 142 1.47 -7.67 14.21
C ARG A 142 2.09 -9.05 14.06
N TRP A 143 3.38 -9.14 13.75
CA TRP A 143 4.07 -10.43 13.82
C TRP A 143 3.95 -11.03 15.22
N PRO A 144 3.72 -12.37 15.39
CA PRO A 144 3.64 -13.44 14.38
C PRO A 144 2.23 -13.72 13.81
N HIS A 145 1.22 -12.91 14.11
CA HIS A 145 -0.14 -13.08 13.55
C HIS A 145 -0.21 -12.77 12.05
N THR A 146 0.75 -12.02 11.57
CA THR A 146 1.01 -11.78 10.16
C THR A 146 2.29 -12.50 9.77
N THR A 147 2.32 -13.05 8.56
CA THR A 147 3.46 -13.84 8.07
C THR A 147 4.09 -13.26 6.80
N GLY A 148 3.43 -12.32 6.16
CA GLY A 148 3.98 -11.59 5.01
C GLY A 148 2.97 -10.79 4.21
N ILE A 149 3.50 -9.95 3.34
CA ILE A 149 2.72 -9.09 2.45
C ILE A 149 3.47 -8.92 1.13
N ILE A 150 2.75 -9.03 0.02
CA ILE A 150 3.29 -8.79 -1.33
C ILE A 150 2.54 -7.62 -1.97
N GLN A 151 3.29 -6.59 -2.32
CA GLN A 151 2.75 -5.43 -3.03
C GLN A 151 2.40 -5.78 -4.47
N TRP A 152 1.19 -5.56 -4.87
CA TRP A 152 0.75 -5.45 -6.22
C TRP A 152 0.56 -3.96 -6.56
N MET A 153 1.45 -3.36 -7.34
CA MET A 153 2.52 -3.98 -8.10
C MET A 153 3.77 -3.09 -8.14
N LEU A 154 4.89 -3.61 -8.64
CA LEU A 154 6.13 -2.83 -8.74
C LEU A 154 5.98 -1.66 -9.72
N ASN A 155 5.51 -1.94 -10.97
CA ASN A 155 5.30 -0.93 -12.00
C ASN A 155 4.27 -1.39 -13.04
N GLY A 156 3.64 -0.45 -13.72
CA GLY A 156 2.69 -0.73 -14.81
C GLY A 156 3.36 -1.06 -16.14
N ALA A 157 2.71 -1.89 -16.96
CA ALA A 157 3.15 -2.24 -18.31
C ALA A 157 2.86 -1.14 -19.36
N ARG A 158 2.11 -0.11 -18.99
CA ARG A 158 1.75 1.04 -19.81
C ARG A 158 1.67 2.30 -18.94
N PRO A 159 1.75 3.51 -19.53
CA PRO A 159 1.50 4.73 -18.78
C PRO A 159 0.12 4.69 -18.12
N GLY A 160 0.08 4.94 -16.82
CA GLY A 160 -1.17 4.88 -16.08
C GLY A 160 -0.97 5.22 -14.60
N ILE A 161 -2.10 5.38 -13.92
CA ILE A 161 -2.21 5.69 -12.52
C ILE A 161 -2.78 4.44 -11.84
N TYR A 162 -1.90 3.67 -11.21
CA TYR A 162 -2.23 2.38 -10.60
C TYR A 162 -1.79 2.34 -9.13
N TRP A 163 -1.81 1.18 -8.53
CA TRP A 163 -1.26 0.82 -7.22
C TRP A 163 0.24 0.46 -7.28
N GLN A 164 1.01 1.20 -8.05
CA GLN A 164 2.41 0.95 -8.40
C GLN A 164 3.39 1.70 -7.49
N LEU A 165 4.62 1.17 -7.36
CA LEU A 165 5.71 1.84 -6.65
C LEU A 165 6.58 2.69 -7.58
N TYR A 166 6.72 2.25 -8.83
CA TYR A 166 7.36 3.00 -9.91
C TYR A 166 6.35 3.22 -11.02
N ASP A 167 6.36 4.40 -11.59
CA ASP A 167 5.56 4.66 -12.78
C ASP A 167 6.13 3.96 -14.03
N TYR A 168 5.41 4.03 -15.13
CA TYR A 168 5.85 3.44 -16.40
C TYR A 168 7.23 3.93 -16.85
N TYR A 169 7.58 5.17 -16.54
CA TYR A 169 8.86 5.78 -16.88
C TYR A 169 9.96 5.50 -15.86
N LYS A 170 9.72 4.57 -14.94
CA LYS A 170 10.64 4.09 -13.89
C LYS A 170 11.00 5.16 -12.86
N GLN A 171 10.13 6.14 -12.65
CA GLN A 171 10.28 7.10 -11.58
C GLN A 171 9.60 6.57 -10.31
N PRO A 172 10.27 6.59 -9.15
CA PRO A 172 9.64 6.21 -7.90
C PRO A 172 8.62 7.26 -7.48
N ASN A 173 7.46 6.83 -7.06
CA ASN A 173 6.40 7.69 -6.52
C ASN A 173 6.39 7.73 -4.99
N ALA A 174 5.40 8.39 -4.41
CA ALA A 174 5.28 8.51 -2.95
C ALA A 174 5.15 7.16 -2.23
N ALA A 175 4.45 6.19 -2.85
CA ALA A 175 4.30 4.84 -2.30
C ALA A 175 5.65 4.12 -2.14
N TYR A 176 6.56 4.25 -3.12
CA TYR A 176 7.91 3.69 -3.01
C TYR A 176 8.62 4.15 -1.74
N TYR A 177 8.57 5.46 -1.47
CA TYR A 177 9.22 6.01 -0.27
C TYR A 177 8.52 5.56 1.01
N GLY A 178 7.20 5.40 0.99
CA GLY A 178 6.43 4.82 2.09
C GLY A 178 6.87 3.39 2.40
N VAL A 179 6.93 2.53 1.39
CA VAL A 179 7.42 1.14 1.50
C VAL A 179 8.87 1.09 1.99
N LYS A 180 9.75 1.89 1.38
CA LYS A 180 11.16 1.96 1.77
C LYS A 180 11.31 2.34 3.25
N LYS A 181 10.54 3.31 3.73
CA LYS A 181 10.56 3.73 5.14
C LYS A 181 10.01 2.65 6.04
N ALA A 182 8.88 2.03 5.66
CA ALA A 182 8.23 0.97 6.44
C ALA A 182 9.09 -0.29 6.58
N ASN A 183 10.00 -0.55 5.67
CA ASN A 183 10.89 -1.73 5.70
C ASN A 183 12.28 -1.45 6.28
N ALA A 184 12.46 -0.37 7.05
CA ALA A 184 13.69 -0.18 7.81
C ALA A 184 13.87 -1.30 8.85
N SER A 185 15.04 -1.95 8.89
CA SER A 185 15.27 -3.14 9.71
C SER A 185 15.03 -2.92 11.22
N VAL A 186 15.25 -1.68 11.68
CA VAL A 186 14.99 -1.27 13.07
C VAL A 186 14.18 0.01 13.02
N GLN A 187 12.99 0.01 13.62
CA GLN A 187 12.14 1.21 13.65
C GLN A 187 11.07 1.19 14.75
N LEU A 188 10.48 2.35 14.98
CA LEU A 188 9.27 2.52 15.78
C LEU A 188 8.06 2.63 14.84
N ILE A 189 7.01 1.88 15.16
CA ILE A 189 5.76 1.84 14.39
C ILE A 189 4.62 2.27 15.32
N TYR A 190 3.80 3.22 14.87
CA TYR A 190 2.57 3.58 15.57
C TYR A 190 1.41 2.71 15.08
N ASP A 191 0.79 1.98 15.99
CA ASP A 191 -0.41 1.18 15.74
C ASP A 191 -1.65 2.06 15.93
N TYR A 192 -2.38 2.30 14.85
CA TYR A 192 -3.55 3.18 14.84
C TYR A 192 -4.78 2.59 15.54
N ASP A 193 -4.83 1.27 15.71
CA ASP A 193 -5.91 0.57 16.41
C ASP A 193 -5.65 0.54 17.92
N LYS A 194 -4.43 0.17 18.31
CA LYS A 194 -4.06 0.07 19.72
C LYS A 194 -3.61 1.37 20.36
N HIS A 195 -3.44 2.43 19.56
CA HIS A 195 -2.86 3.70 20.01
C HIS A 195 -1.53 3.51 20.77
N ALA A 196 -0.68 2.65 20.26
CA ALA A 196 0.57 2.24 20.88
C ALA A 196 1.75 2.33 19.91
N VAL A 197 2.96 2.49 20.46
CA VAL A 197 4.18 2.45 19.67
C VAL A 197 4.86 1.11 19.85
N PHE A 198 5.13 0.43 18.75
CA PHE A 198 5.87 -0.83 18.70
C PHE A 198 7.29 -0.59 18.25
N ALA A 199 8.25 -1.19 18.94
CA ALA A 199 9.63 -1.29 18.47
C ALA A 199 9.78 -2.59 17.68
N VAL A 200 10.24 -2.46 16.44
CA VAL A 200 10.51 -3.60 15.55
C VAL A 200 12.00 -3.66 15.28
N ASN A 201 12.60 -4.82 15.48
CA ASN A 201 13.99 -5.11 15.16
C ASN A 201 14.04 -6.46 14.41
N GLU A 202 14.30 -6.40 13.14
CA GLU A 202 14.46 -7.57 12.24
C GLU A 202 15.92 -7.91 11.99
N THR A 203 16.83 -7.30 12.74
CA THR A 203 18.25 -7.67 12.69
C THR A 203 18.55 -8.84 13.64
N LEU A 204 19.64 -9.51 13.42
CA LEU A 204 20.12 -10.58 14.34
C LEU A 204 20.89 -10.02 15.55
N GLN A 205 20.94 -8.71 15.71
CA GLN A 205 21.65 -8.05 16.80
C GLN A 205 20.69 -7.24 17.66
N PRO A 206 20.91 -7.16 18.98
CA PRO A 206 20.17 -6.25 19.83
C PRO A 206 20.30 -4.80 19.34
N ALA A 207 19.19 -4.06 19.44
CA ALA A 207 19.18 -2.62 19.10
C ALA A 207 18.61 -1.83 20.29
N GLU A 208 19.29 -0.74 20.61
CA GLU A 208 18.78 0.23 21.59
C GLU A 208 18.02 1.32 20.84
N LEU A 209 16.78 1.58 21.25
CA LEU A 209 15.89 2.56 20.64
C LEU A 209 15.48 3.60 21.69
N LYS A 210 15.55 4.87 21.29
CA LYS A 210 14.97 5.96 22.05
C LYS A 210 13.72 6.47 21.32
N ALA A 211 12.56 6.34 21.98
CA ALA A 211 11.31 6.91 21.48
C ALA A 211 11.04 8.27 22.11
N SER A 212 10.60 9.22 21.29
CA SER A 212 10.00 10.47 21.76
C SER A 212 8.71 10.69 20.97
N MET A 213 7.65 11.10 21.67
CA MET A 213 6.36 11.41 21.07
C MET A 213 5.99 12.85 21.39
N GLN A 214 5.56 13.57 20.39
CA GLN A 214 5.02 14.92 20.53
C GLN A 214 3.61 14.93 19.96
N LEU A 215 2.65 15.35 20.78
CA LEU A 215 1.30 15.65 20.32
C LEU A 215 1.26 17.12 19.93
N ILE A 216 0.75 17.41 18.73
CA ILE A 216 0.65 18.76 18.16
C ILE A 216 -0.83 19.08 17.96
#